data_31861ae9b26ab7b7e619cf1c7e962582
#
_entry.id   31861ae9b26ab7b7e619cf1c7e962582
#
_cell.length_a   1.000
_cell.length_b   1.000
_cell.length_c   1.000
_cell.angle_alpha   90.00
_cell.angle_beta   90.00
_cell.angle_gamma   90.00
#
_symmetry.space_group_name_H-M   'P 1'
#
loop_
_entity.id
_entity.type
_entity.pdbx_description
1 polymer ?
#
loop_
_entity_poly.entity_id
_entity_poly.type
_entity_poly.pdbx_seq_one_letter_code
_entity_poly.pdbx_strand_id
1 'polypeptide(L)'
;MNCTMFSYIDLTRVPQSSMAEVLEAELVSGDSSGNVFAGLLIASILISALFLVIAYSPDEDTVSMAESENESSDWRAFSVVAPIDTGINVYHDHFRTNETYPQWLLDDLGVTKVCDLTFNGTWQERYDADRTSCWDNLTTSDIVYFPGTKIIGTSPDGDGGILILDDPSDGHGTAVTGSVIDANPEAVIFFVEGFSDTAVLAAANQPLVDVISTSFGAIGSIPVPGIEDATKVAVVEKNKLHTGAADNSPSPAIQDATAGPPWSIGIAGYAEEGDDQKEIMSGSYPDISADWTQYLPNHDDIDGYHETSGTSFATPRTAGIISFVLQNLRGEFGDNGSGASEERGGMLVSGDNFTVSNTQIREAINLSAWYPDFGWDPTSGTMPISPVMPCTQTGWGLVNLSNIEPIIAHLNQSTSLGDRPSDVEACMSANQEMRESYWGAYPSAEYSIGAIFNEEYATWRD
;
A
#
# COMPACT_ATOMS: atom_id res chain seq x y z
N MET A 1 4.92 33.30 -1.54
CA MET A 1 6.29 33.08 -1.04
C MET A 1 6.33 31.63 -0.66
N ASN A 2 6.79 30.81 -1.58
CA ASN A 2 6.63 29.37 -1.56
C ASN A 2 7.62 28.74 -0.57
N CYS A 3 7.11 28.03 0.40
CA CYS A 3 7.91 27.10 1.19
C CYS A 3 7.59 25.69 0.65
N THR A 4 8.43 25.21 -0.23
CA THR A 4 8.44 23.80 -0.63
C THR A 4 9.15 23.06 0.51
N MET A 5 8.41 22.46 1.42
CA MET A 5 8.97 21.54 2.41
C MET A 5 9.05 20.16 1.76
N PHE A 6 10.24 19.76 1.41
CA PHE A 6 10.57 18.38 1.14
C PHE A 6 10.84 17.71 2.49
N SER A 7 10.12 16.65 2.81
CA SER A 7 10.53 15.77 3.92
C SER A 7 11.78 15.03 3.48
N TYR A 8 12.93 15.52 3.90
CA TYR A 8 14.20 14.84 3.71
C TYR A 8 14.37 13.83 4.84
N ILE A 9 14.35 12.55 4.50
CA ILE A 9 14.83 11.52 5.42
C ILE A 9 16.36 11.63 5.46
N ASP A 10 16.89 12.15 6.56
CA ASP A 10 18.32 12.26 6.81
C ASP A 10 18.87 10.91 7.28
N LEU A 11 19.30 10.07 6.34
CA LEU A 11 19.93 8.76 6.59
C LEU A 11 21.20 8.83 7.46
N THR A 12 21.65 10.02 7.86
CA THR A 12 22.80 10.16 8.79
C THR A 12 22.44 9.90 10.25
N ARG A 13 21.16 9.67 10.57
CA ARG A 13 20.67 9.41 11.94
C ARG A 13 20.37 7.95 12.26
N VAL A 14 20.65 7.03 11.35
CA VAL A 14 20.60 5.60 11.70
C VAL A 14 21.73 5.31 12.71
N PRO A 15 21.43 4.81 13.90
CA PRO A 15 22.48 4.51 14.88
C PRO A 15 23.43 3.47 14.31
N GLN A 16 24.70 3.78 14.21
CA GLN A 16 25.75 2.85 13.72
C GLN A 16 25.90 1.58 14.59
N SER A 17 25.12 1.42 15.65
CA SER A 17 25.16 0.25 16.53
C SER A 17 24.45 -0.99 15.96
N SER A 18 23.57 -0.86 14.99
CA SER A 18 22.84 -2.01 14.41
C SER A 18 23.61 -2.73 13.28
N MET A 19 24.55 -2.06 12.64
CA MET A 19 25.37 -2.69 11.59
C MET A 19 26.59 -3.48 12.11
N ALA A 20 27.01 -3.27 13.35
CA ALA A 20 28.18 -3.94 13.91
C ALA A 20 27.86 -5.33 14.55
N GLU A 21 26.64 -5.55 14.99
CA GLU A 21 26.23 -6.82 15.63
C GLU A 21 25.91 -7.94 14.64
N VAL A 22 25.58 -7.64 13.41
CA VAL A 22 25.28 -8.67 12.40
C VAL A 22 26.56 -9.29 11.80
N LEU A 23 27.71 -8.62 11.91
CA LEU A 23 28.97 -9.09 11.30
C LEU A 23 29.86 -9.92 12.26
N GLU A 24 29.54 -10.06 13.54
CA GLU A 24 30.32 -10.88 14.47
C GLU A 24 29.77 -12.28 14.76
N ALA A 25 28.61 -12.65 14.24
CA ALA A 25 27.98 -13.95 14.49
C ALA A 25 28.47 -15.10 13.58
N GLU A 26 29.29 -14.85 12.56
CA GLU A 26 29.64 -15.83 11.53
C GLU A 26 31.07 -16.38 11.56
N LEU A 27 31.83 -16.18 12.62
CA LEU A 27 33.22 -16.70 12.72
C LEU A 27 33.50 -17.47 14.01
N VAL A 28 32.74 -18.54 14.27
CA VAL A 28 33.25 -19.65 15.09
C VAL A 28 32.85 -20.98 14.41
N SER A 29 33.71 -21.44 13.54
CA SER A 29 33.64 -22.76 12.95
C SER A 29 34.23 -23.83 13.89
N GLY A 30 33.55 -24.93 14.00
CA GLY A 30 34.18 -26.23 14.12
C GLY A 30 34.32 -26.80 15.52
N ASP A 31 33.38 -27.67 15.90
CA ASP A 31 33.78 -29.03 16.26
C ASP A 31 32.58 -30.00 16.22
N SER A 32 32.77 -31.12 15.55
CA SER A 32 31.71 -32.02 15.10
C SER A 32 31.38 -33.15 16.07
N SER A 33 31.31 -32.91 17.37
CA SER A 33 30.97 -33.94 18.37
C SER A 33 29.76 -33.61 19.28
N GLY A 34 29.14 -32.44 19.16
CA GLY A 34 28.02 -32.00 20.00
C GLY A 34 26.61 -32.33 19.43
N ASN A 35 26.49 -32.63 18.15
CA ASN A 35 25.18 -32.70 17.50
C ASN A 35 24.36 -33.98 17.74
N VAL A 36 24.97 -35.06 18.25
CA VAL A 36 24.22 -36.31 18.50
C VAL A 36 23.46 -36.24 19.82
N PHE A 37 24.00 -35.52 20.82
CA PHE A 37 23.34 -35.40 22.13
C PHE A 37 22.16 -34.39 22.11
N ALA A 38 22.24 -33.34 21.32
CA ALA A 38 21.16 -32.36 21.18
C ALA A 38 19.94 -32.95 20.45
N GLY A 39 20.18 -33.79 19.42
CA GLY A 39 19.11 -34.45 18.69
C GLY A 39 18.32 -35.46 19.53
N LEU A 40 18.99 -36.18 20.44
CA LEU A 40 18.35 -37.14 21.33
C LEU A 40 17.54 -36.46 22.44
N LEU A 41 17.96 -35.28 22.91
CA LEU A 41 17.23 -34.53 23.94
C LEU A 41 15.93 -33.92 23.38
N ILE A 42 15.96 -33.41 22.16
CA ILE A 42 14.79 -32.83 21.47
C ILE A 42 13.77 -33.94 21.15
N ALA A 43 14.22 -35.12 20.71
CA ALA A 43 13.34 -36.24 20.43
C ALA A 43 12.64 -36.76 21.71
N SER A 44 13.34 -36.80 22.87
CA SER A 44 12.73 -37.20 24.12
C SER A 44 11.72 -36.22 24.68
N ILE A 45 11.91 -34.90 24.47
CA ILE A 45 10.97 -33.86 24.88
C ILE A 45 9.71 -33.92 24.02
N LEU A 46 9.83 -34.12 22.70
CA LEU A 46 8.69 -34.23 21.79
C LEU A 46 7.85 -35.49 22.06
N ILE A 47 8.47 -36.63 22.39
CA ILE A 47 7.76 -37.86 22.75
C ILE A 47 7.04 -37.70 24.09
N SER A 48 7.64 -37.02 25.06
CA SER A 48 7.02 -36.77 26.38
C SER A 48 5.83 -35.80 26.26
N ALA A 49 5.91 -34.78 25.37
CA ALA A 49 4.82 -33.86 25.10
C ALA A 49 3.63 -34.55 24.40
N LEU A 50 3.91 -35.50 23.50
CA LEU A 50 2.87 -36.27 22.81
C LEU A 50 2.11 -37.21 23.76
N PHE A 51 2.78 -37.82 24.75
CA PHE A 51 2.12 -38.64 25.76
C PHE A 51 1.31 -37.82 26.77
N LEU A 52 1.68 -36.56 27.04
CA LEU A 52 0.90 -35.69 27.92
C LEU A 52 -0.40 -35.23 27.28
N VAL A 53 -0.41 -35.04 25.96
CA VAL A 53 -1.62 -34.63 25.18
C VAL A 53 -2.62 -35.79 25.11
N ILE A 54 -2.17 -37.06 25.10
CA ILE A 54 -3.07 -38.20 25.02
C ILE A 54 -3.66 -38.57 26.42
N ALA A 55 -3.03 -38.15 27.51
CA ALA A 55 -3.48 -38.47 28.88
C ALA A 55 -4.40 -37.42 29.51
N TYR A 56 -4.65 -36.29 28.85
CA TYR A 56 -5.53 -35.24 29.33
C TYR A 56 -6.61 -34.92 28.27
N SER A 57 -7.58 -35.83 28.14
CA SER A 57 -8.86 -35.52 27.51
C SER A 57 -9.88 -35.29 28.65
N PRO A 58 -10.27 -34.06 28.90
CA PRO A 58 -11.49 -33.83 29.69
C PRO A 58 -12.71 -34.17 28.81
N ASP A 59 -13.70 -34.78 29.45
CA ASP A 59 -14.95 -35.19 28.86
C ASP A 59 -15.64 -34.09 28.03
N GLU A 60 -16.21 -34.50 26.93
CA GLU A 60 -16.99 -33.70 26.02
C GLU A 60 -18.17 -33.02 26.71
N ASP A 61 -18.07 -31.73 26.96
CA ASP A 61 -19.23 -30.85 26.86
C ASP A 61 -19.23 -30.21 25.45
N THR A 62 -20.09 -30.72 24.61
CA THR A 62 -20.37 -30.18 23.27
C THR A 62 -20.90 -28.79 23.42
N VAL A 63 -20.00 -27.80 23.39
CA VAL A 63 -20.35 -26.43 23.03
C VAL A 63 -20.35 -26.36 21.52
N SER A 64 -21.51 -26.17 20.95
CA SER A 64 -21.73 -26.08 19.50
C SER A 64 -20.88 -24.95 18.92
N MET A 65 -19.82 -25.33 18.19
CA MET A 65 -19.14 -24.41 17.23
C MET A 65 -20.02 -24.32 15.97
N ALA A 66 -21.14 -23.68 16.05
CA ALA A 66 -22.08 -23.52 14.94
C ALA A 66 -22.65 -22.09 14.84
N GLU A 67 -21.85 -21.07 15.14
CA GLU A 67 -22.32 -19.67 15.00
C GLU A 67 -21.32 -18.72 14.30
N SER A 68 -20.13 -19.15 13.84
CA SER A 68 -19.18 -18.23 13.19
C SER A 68 -19.24 -18.20 11.67
N GLU A 69 -19.96 -19.12 11.02
CA GLU A 69 -20.01 -19.15 9.54
C GLU A 69 -21.03 -18.21 8.90
N ASN A 70 -21.87 -17.54 9.68
CA ASN A 70 -22.96 -16.71 9.14
C ASN A 70 -22.76 -15.19 9.32
N GLU A 71 -21.84 -14.73 10.15
CA GLU A 71 -21.65 -13.29 10.39
C GLU A 71 -20.89 -12.58 9.27
N SER A 72 -19.94 -13.27 8.61
CA SER A 72 -19.11 -12.65 7.57
C SER A 72 -19.88 -12.40 6.26
N SER A 73 -20.98 -13.14 6.00
CA SER A 73 -21.74 -13.00 4.78
C SER A 73 -22.76 -11.86 4.79
N ASP A 74 -23.07 -11.31 5.96
CA ASP A 74 -24.13 -10.27 6.12
C ASP A 74 -23.61 -8.84 6.06
N TRP A 75 -22.28 -8.64 6.01
CA TRP A 75 -21.72 -7.30 5.91
C TRP A 75 -21.53 -6.91 4.43
N ARG A 76 -21.57 -5.60 4.15
CA ARG A 76 -21.39 -5.07 2.79
C ARG A 76 -20.06 -5.53 2.17
N ALA A 77 -20.00 -5.54 0.86
CA ALA A 77 -18.73 -5.66 0.15
C ALA A 77 -17.79 -4.52 0.55
N PHE A 78 -16.52 -4.83 0.78
CA PHE A 78 -15.51 -3.87 1.20
C PHE A 78 -14.17 -4.11 0.47
N SER A 79 -13.31 -3.13 0.57
CA SER A 79 -11.90 -3.24 0.19
C SER A 79 -11.05 -2.54 1.25
N VAL A 80 -9.89 -3.10 1.54
CA VAL A 80 -8.94 -2.57 2.52
C VAL A 80 -7.75 -1.96 1.80
N VAL A 81 -7.49 -0.69 2.07
CA VAL A 81 -6.31 0.02 1.58
C VAL A 81 -5.35 0.24 2.74
N ALA A 82 -4.08 -0.05 2.53
CA ALA A 82 -3.02 0.21 3.49
C ALA A 82 -2.11 1.37 3.00
N PRO A 83 -2.40 2.62 3.36
CA PRO A 83 -1.43 3.70 3.24
C PRO A 83 -0.29 3.48 4.24
N ILE A 84 0.96 3.64 3.77
CA ILE A 84 2.16 3.56 4.61
C ILE A 84 2.83 4.92 4.57
N ASP A 85 2.89 5.62 5.72
CA ASP A 85 3.32 7.02 5.76
C ASP A 85 3.72 7.48 7.19
N THR A 86 3.88 8.81 7.38
CA THR A 86 4.37 9.46 8.61
C THR A 86 3.51 9.24 9.85
N GLY A 87 2.20 9.18 9.70
CA GLY A 87 1.19 9.12 10.74
C GLY A 87 -0.15 9.57 10.20
N ILE A 88 -1.19 9.58 11.03
CA ILE A 88 -2.53 10.00 10.62
C ILE A 88 -3.25 10.76 11.74
N ASN A 89 -3.89 11.87 11.40
CA ASN A 89 -4.80 12.57 12.31
C ASN A 89 -6.16 11.88 12.36
N VAL A 90 -6.31 10.89 13.23
CA VAL A 90 -7.56 10.14 13.40
C VAL A 90 -8.72 10.98 13.92
N TYR A 91 -8.44 12.20 14.43
CA TYR A 91 -9.47 13.13 14.94
C TYR A 91 -10.15 13.95 13.84
N HIS A 92 -9.59 13.95 12.61
CA HIS A 92 -10.13 14.76 11.52
C HIS A 92 -11.48 14.22 11.04
N ASP A 93 -12.43 15.11 10.80
CA ASP A 93 -13.81 14.76 10.41
C ASP A 93 -13.88 14.03 9.06
N HIS A 94 -12.87 14.17 8.20
CA HIS A 94 -12.74 13.46 6.93
C HIS A 94 -12.73 11.93 7.10
N PHE A 95 -12.19 11.43 8.21
CA PHE A 95 -12.09 10.00 8.50
C PHE A 95 -13.28 9.45 9.31
N ARG A 96 -14.25 10.30 9.63
CA ARG A 96 -15.41 9.92 10.43
C ARG A 96 -16.33 8.96 9.70
N THR A 97 -16.90 8.02 10.46
CA THR A 97 -17.96 7.14 9.98
C THR A 97 -18.95 6.83 11.09
N ASN A 98 -20.20 6.58 10.70
CA ASN A 98 -21.21 6.02 11.61
C ASN A 98 -21.28 4.48 11.49
N GLU A 99 -20.49 3.91 10.61
CA GLU A 99 -20.41 2.46 10.43
C GLU A 99 -19.60 1.84 11.57
N THR A 100 -20.05 0.70 12.06
CA THR A 100 -19.33 -0.10 13.03
C THR A 100 -18.75 -1.32 12.29
N TYR A 101 -17.47 -1.53 12.39
CA TYR A 101 -16.85 -2.72 11.80
C TYR A 101 -17.27 -3.97 12.59
N PRO A 102 -17.65 -5.05 11.89
CA PRO A 102 -18.00 -6.30 12.55
C PRO A 102 -16.78 -6.92 13.24
N GLN A 103 -17.01 -7.66 14.33
CA GLN A 103 -15.92 -8.23 15.13
C GLN A 103 -15.00 -9.13 14.33
N TRP A 104 -15.55 -9.95 13.41
CA TRP A 104 -14.74 -10.82 12.56
C TRP A 104 -13.74 -10.04 11.69
N LEU A 105 -14.12 -8.85 11.18
CA LEU A 105 -13.20 -8.00 10.40
C LEU A 105 -12.04 -7.49 11.26
N LEU A 106 -12.35 -7.09 12.50
CA LEU A 106 -11.34 -6.64 13.45
C LEU A 106 -10.40 -7.80 13.85
N ASP A 107 -10.96 -8.98 14.05
CA ASP A 107 -10.20 -10.19 14.38
C ASP A 107 -9.29 -10.61 13.20
N ASP A 108 -9.78 -10.61 11.98
CA ASP A 108 -9.03 -10.95 10.77
C ASP A 108 -7.93 -9.92 10.45
N LEU A 109 -8.13 -8.65 10.81
CA LEU A 109 -7.11 -7.61 10.74
C LEU A 109 -6.18 -7.62 11.95
N GLY A 110 -6.38 -8.54 12.90
CA GLY A 110 -5.51 -8.73 14.06
C GLY A 110 -5.56 -7.58 15.06
N VAL A 111 -6.70 -6.88 15.18
CA VAL A 111 -6.85 -5.77 16.13
C VAL A 111 -6.60 -6.23 17.55
N THR A 112 -5.60 -5.64 18.20
CA THR A 112 -5.20 -5.96 19.58
C THR A 112 -5.73 -4.96 20.59
N LYS A 113 -6.06 -3.75 20.13
CA LYS A 113 -6.56 -2.65 20.96
C LYS A 113 -7.70 -1.90 20.29
N VAL A 114 -8.60 -1.39 21.12
CA VAL A 114 -9.65 -0.44 20.72
C VAL A 114 -9.44 0.84 21.49
N CYS A 115 -9.32 1.95 20.79
CA CYS A 115 -9.20 3.29 21.36
C CYS A 115 -10.47 4.08 21.11
N ASP A 116 -11.33 4.21 22.12
CA ASP A 116 -12.50 5.07 22.07
C ASP A 116 -12.07 6.54 22.15
N LEU A 117 -12.18 7.25 21.02
CA LEU A 117 -11.71 8.63 20.90
C LEU A 117 -12.74 9.66 21.33
N THR A 118 -12.25 10.75 21.89
CA THR A 118 -13.03 11.96 22.19
C THR A 118 -13.14 12.82 20.93
N PHE A 119 -14.36 13.12 20.48
CA PHE A 119 -14.60 13.91 19.27
C PHE A 119 -15.18 15.31 19.53
N ASN A 120 -15.11 15.80 20.76
CA ASN A 120 -15.52 17.15 21.12
C ASN A 120 -14.31 18.03 21.40
N GLY A 121 -14.36 19.28 20.97
CA GLY A 121 -13.28 20.24 21.18
C GLY A 121 -12.26 20.32 20.03
N THR A 122 -11.20 21.08 20.22
CA THR A 122 -10.08 21.22 19.31
C THR A 122 -9.24 19.94 19.26
N TRP A 123 -8.37 19.80 18.27
CA TRP A 123 -7.42 18.69 18.16
C TRP A 123 -6.67 18.45 19.48
N GLN A 124 -6.11 19.51 20.08
CA GLN A 124 -5.33 19.41 21.32
C GLN A 124 -6.17 18.94 22.51
N GLU A 125 -7.42 19.41 22.63
CA GLU A 125 -8.33 18.99 23.71
C GLU A 125 -8.71 17.52 23.58
N ARG A 126 -8.91 17.03 22.34
CA ARG A 126 -9.20 15.61 22.04
C ARG A 126 -7.99 14.75 22.40
N TYR A 127 -6.81 15.15 21.94
CA TYR A 127 -5.55 14.44 22.25
C TYR A 127 -5.28 14.35 23.75
N ASP A 128 -5.41 15.47 24.48
CA ASP A 128 -5.18 15.50 25.92
C ASP A 128 -6.19 14.63 26.70
N ALA A 129 -7.44 14.55 26.23
CA ALA A 129 -8.46 13.70 26.83
C ALA A 129 -8.15 12.21 26.65
N ASP A 130 -7.64 11.82 25.50
CA ASP A 130 -7.42 10.42 25.14
C ASP A 130 -5.98 9.94 25.45
N ARG A 131 -5.11 10.85 25.85
CA ARG A 131 -3.69 10.59 26.03
C ARG A 131 -3.42 9.37 26.91
N THR A 132 -3.98 9.35 28.12
CA THR A 132 -3.73 8.28 29.09
C THR A 132 -4.58 7.03 28.87
N SER A 133 -5.71 7.14 28.19
CA SER A 133 -6.58 5.99 27.88
C SER A 133 -6.14 5.25 26.62
N CYS A 134 -5.51 5.95 25.67
CA CYS A 134 -5.07 5.41 24.38
C CYS A 134 -3.57 5.61 24.16
N TRP A 135 -3.12 6.81 23.83
CA TRP A 135 -1.82 7.09 23.22
C TRP A 135 -0.61 6.65 24.06
N ASP A 136 -0.59 6.98 25.37
CA ASP A 136 0.52 6.61 26.27
C ASP A 136 0.64 5.08 26.48
N ASN A 137 -0.33 4.29 26.03
CA ASN A 137 -0.39 2.83 26.22
C ASN A 137 -0.12 2.03 24.94
N LEU A 138 0.13 2.67 23.81
CA LEU A 138 0.42 1.99 22.55
C LEU A 138 1.85 1.46 22.53
N THR A 139 2.03 0.37 21.81
CA THR A 139 3.32 -0.25 21.52
C THR A 139 3.42 -0.57 20.02
N THR A 140 4.61 -0.76 19.53
CA THR A 140 4.88 -1.09 18.10
C THR A 140 4.29 -2.43 17.65
N SER A 141 3.81 -3.25 18.57
CA SER A 141 3.13 -4.52 18.26
C SER A 141 1.60 -4.39 18.22
N ASP A 142 1.06 -3.22 18.55
CA ASP A 142 -0.39 -3.03 18.59
C ASP A 142 -0.94 -2.73 17.20
N ILE A 143 -2.10 -3.33 16.92
CA ILE A 143 -2.99 -2.95 15.83
C ILE A 143 -4.24 -2.38 16.51
N VAL A 144 -4.52 -1.11 16.22
CA VAL A 144 -5.48 -0.29 16.96
C VAL A 144 -6.67 0.07 16.09
N TYR A 145 -7.86 -0.25 16.54
CA TYR A 145 -9.08 0.25 15.94
C TYR A 145 -9.56 1.52 16.66
N PHE A 146 -9.98 2.52 15.90
CA PHE A 146 -10.53 3.79 16.38
C PHE A 146 -12.03 3.88 16.05
N PRO A 147 -12.95 3.45 16.95
CA PRO A 147 -14.38 3.49 16.70
C PRO A 147 -14.89 4.88 16.32
N GLY A 148 -15.82 4.90 15.35
CA GLY A 148 -16.34 6.15 14.79
C GLY A 148 -15.44 6.77 13.72
N THR A 149 -14.35 6.07 13.32
CA THR A 149 -13.52 6.38 12.18
C THR A 149 -13.40 5.18 11.23
N LYS A 150 -12.87 5.42 10.04
CA LYS A 150 -12.55 4.38 9.05
C LYS A 150 -11.19 3.73 9.28
N ILE A 151 -10.50 4.08 10.37
CA ILE A 151 -9.08 3.81 10.56
C ILE A 151 -8.85 2.64 11.52
N ILE A 152 -8.05 1.70 11.07
CA ILE A 152 -7.31 0.75 11.88
C ILE A 152 -5.84 1.07 11.63
N GLY A 153 -5.03 1.23 12.66
CA GLY A 153 -3.65 1.69 12.52
C GLY A 153 -2.64 0.84 13.28
N THR A 154 -1.40 0.84 12.78
CA THR A 154 -0.24 0.22 13.45
C THR A 154 1.02 1.02 13.17
N SER A 155 2.01 0.90 14.06
CA SER A 155 3.31 1.58 13.94
C SER A 155 4.45 0.60 14.23
N PRO A 156 4.77 -0.30 13.31
CA PRO A 156 5.77 -1.35 13.55
C PRO A 156 7.21 -0.81 13.68
N ASP A 157 7.51 0.32 13.05
CA ASP A 157 8.86 0.93 13.09
C ASP A 157 9.13 1.69 14.39
N GLY A 158 8.11 2.32 14.95
CA GLY A 158 8.22 3.13 16.17
C GLY A 158 9.20 4.27 16.00
N ASP A 159 8.88 5.30 15.23
CA ASP A 159 9.78 6.40 14.83
C ASP A 159 10.17 7.36 15.97
N GLY A 160 9.63 7.14 17.19
CA GLY A 160 9.92 7.94 18.38
C GLY A 160 8.93 9.06 18.64
N GLY A 161 7.89 9.20 17.82
CA GLY A 161 6.75 10.07 18.01
C GLY A 161 5.63 9.43 18.86
N ILE A 162 4.40 9.92 18.66
CA ILE A 162 3.19 9.29 19.18
C ILE A 162 2.77 8.28 18.14
N LEU A 163 2.81 6.99 18.49
CA LEU A 163 2.54 5.92 17.53
C LEU A 163 1.20 6.12 16.81
N ILE A 164 1.22 5.97 15.49
CA ILE A 164 0.09 6.10 14.56
C ILE A 164 -0.35 7.56 14.32
N LEU A 165 -0.24 8.43 15.33
CA LEU A 165 -0.73 9.80 15.24
C LEU A 165 0.30 10.69 14.56
N ASP A 166 -0.13 11.47 13.56
CA ASP A 166 0.73 12.41 12.85
C ASP A 166 1.42 13.41 13.80
N ASP A 167 2.70 13.62 13.59
CA ASP A 167 3.47 14.62 14.34
C ASP A 167 2.98 16.03 13.97
N PRO A 168 2.86 16.95 14.92
CA PRO A 168 2.49 18.34 14.63
C PRO A 168 3.36 19.07 13.60
N SER A 169 4.52 18.53 13.28
CA SER A 169 5.44 19.09 12.28
C SER A 169 5.34 18.44 10.88
N ASP A 170 4.62 17.33 10.76
CA ASP A 170 4.46 16.59 9.52
C ASP A 170 3.02 16.10 9.40
N GLY A 171 2.35 16.37 8.33
CA GLY A 171 0.96 16.00 8.08
C GLY A 171 0.79 15.17 6.82
N HIS A 172 1.87 14.60 6.32
CA HIS A 172 1.88 13.96 5.02
C HIS A 172 0.96 12.73 4.99
N GLY A 173 1.03 11.84 5.98
CA GLY A 173 0.21 10.63 6.01
C GLY A 173 -1.30 10.92 6.20
N THR A 174 -1.65 12.00 6.91
CA THR A 174 -3.05 12.48 6.99
C THR A 174 -3.58 12.85 5.61
N ALA A 175 -2.83 13.64 4.84
CA ALA A 175 -3.22 14.06 3.49
C ALA A 175 -3.23 12.86 2.52
N VAL A 176 -2.24 11.97 2.57
CA VAL A 176 -2.17 10.73 1.78
C VAL A 176 -3.42 9.87 2.01
N THR A 177 -3.79 9.65 3.27
CA THR A 177 -4.99 8.85 3.59
C THR A 177 -6.28 9.56 3.17
N GLY A 178 -6.33 10.88 3.26
CA GLY A 178 -7.43 11.69 2.75
C GLY A 178 -7.68 11.46 1.26
N SER A 179 -6.62 11.41 0.47
CA SER A 179 -6.69 11.15 -0.97
C SER A 179 -7.29 9.76 -1.31
N VAL A 180 -7.02 8.73 -0.50
CA VAL A 180 -7.68 7.41 -0.64
C VAL A 180 -9.18 7.55 -0.43
N ILE A 181 -9.59 8.22 0.66
CA ILE A 181 -10.99 8.39 1.04
C ILE A 181 -11.76 9.23 0.02
N ASP A 182 -11.13 10.25 -0.58
CA ASP A 182 -11.74 11.04 -1.66
C ASP A 182 -12.05 10.20 -2.90
N ALA A 183 -11.27 9.16 -3.16
CA ALA A 183 -11.51 8.25 -4.28
C ALA A 183 -12.46 7.09 -3.91
N ASN A 184 -12.39 6.58 -2.68
CA ASN A 184 -13.33 5.58 -2.15
C ASN A 184 -13.75 5.94 -0.72
N PRO A 185 -14.87 6.65 -0.57
CA PRO A 185 -15.38 7.06 0.76
C PRO A 185 -15.75 5.89 1.68
N GLU A 186 -15.88 4.69 1.16
CA GLU A 186 -16.25 3.49 1.92
C GLU A 186 -15.07 2.55 2.17
N ALA A 187 -13.86 2.91 1.75
CA ALA A 187 -12.67 2.09 2.00
C ALA A 187 -12.44 1.86 3.50
N VAL A 188 -12.06 0.65 3.85
CA VAL A 188 -11.48 0.35 5.17
C VAL A 188 -10.00 0.70 5.10
N ILE A 189 -9.53 1.52 6.02
CA ILE A 189 -8.13 1.94 6.06
C ILE A 189 -7.38 1.13 7.10
N PHE A 190 -6.36 0.43 6.64
CA PHE A 190 -5.34 -0.19 7.48
C PHE A 190 -4.07 0.66 7.42
N PHE A 191 -4.01 1.73 8.20
CA PHE A 191 -2.90 2.66 8.20
C PHE A 191 -1.65 2.05 8.84
N VAL A 192 -0.49 2.20 8.19
CA VAL A 192 0.80 1.76 8.72
C VAL A 192 1.75 2.95 8.80
N GLU A 193 2.14 3.31 10.02
CA GLU A 193 3.16 4.33 10.23
C GLU A 193 4.55 3.73 10.02
N GLY A 194 5.35 4.35 9.16
CA GLY A 194 6.73 3.95 8.91
C GLY A 194 7.17 4.09 7.46
N PHE A 195 8.47 3.89 7.22
CA PHE A 195 9.11 4.04 5.91
C PHE A 195 10.07 2.88 5.58
N SER A 196 9.95 1.78 6.30
CA SER A 196 10.86 0.64 6.17
C SER A 196 10.22 -0.55 5.46
N ASP A 197 11.05 -1.55 5.17
CA ASP A 197 10.59 -2.88 4.76
C ASP A 197 9.68 -3.54 5.81
N THR A 198 9.92 -3.29 7.10
CA THR A 198 9.06 -3.78 8.19
C THR A 198 7.65 -3.22 8.08
N ALA A 199 7.50 -1.93 7.78
CA ALA A 199 6.18 -1.30 7.57
C ALA A 199 5.46 -1.89 6.35
N VAL A 200 6.17 -2.07 5.22
CA VAL A 200 5.60 -2.70 4.02
C VAL A 200 5.21 -4.15 4.30
N LEU A 201 6.04 -4.92 4.98
CA LEU A 201 5.74 -6.30 5.36
C LEU A 201 4.56 -6.40 6.34
N ALA A 202 4.39 -5.42 7.24
CA ALA A 202 3.23 -5.36 8.11
C ALA A 202 1.93 -5.29 7.32
N ALA A 203 1.86 -4.42 6.29
CA ALA A 203 0.73 -4.34 5.38
C ALA A 203 0.59 -5.60 4.49
N ALA A 204 1.71 -6.11 3.97
CA ALA A 204 1.73 -7.29 3.10
C ALA A 204 1.19 -8.55 3.80
N ASN A 205 1.47 -8.71 5.08
CA ASN A 205 1.04 -9.87 5.87
C ASN A 205 -0.38 -9.75 6.41
N GLN A 206 -1.06 -8.61 6.26
CA GLN A 206 -2.46 -8.50 6.64
C GLN A 206 -3.35 -9.21 5.61
N PRO A 207 -4.12 -10.23 6.02
CA PRO A 207 -4.85 -11.08 5.07
C PRO A 207 -5.89 -10.31 4.24
N LEU A 208 -6.54 -9.30 4.82
CA LEU A 208 -7.61 -8.55 4.17
C LEU A 208 -7.15 -7.32 3.39
N VAL A 209 -5.89 -6.90 3.49
CA VAL A 209 -5.38 -5.77 2.70
C VAL A 209 -5.34 -6.14 1.23
N ASP A 210 -5.99 -5.33 0.41
CA ASP A 210 -6.07 -5.50 -1.05
C ASP A 210 -5.04 -4.65 -1.78
N VAL A 211 -4.89 -3.40 -1.34
CA VAL A 211 -4.02 -2.40 -1.99
C VAL A 211 -3.12 -1.76 -0.95
N ILE A 212 -1.83 -1.77 -1.21
CA ILE A 212 -0.83 -1.06 -0.42
C ILE A 212 -0.44 0.21 -1.20
N SER A 213 -0.36 1.35 -0.52
CA SER A 213 0.02 2.63 -1.09
C SER A 213 1.22 3.21 -0.36
N THR A 214 2.31 3.47 -1.09
CA THR A 214 3.54 4.06 -0.55
C THR A 214 3.85 5.38 -1.23
N SER A 215 3.84 6.45 -0.46
CA SER A 215 4.08 7.81 -0.94
C SER A 215 5.47 8.32 -0.56
N PHE A 216 6.44 7.44 -0.56
CA PHE A 216 7.83 7.74 -0.20
C PHE A 216 8.83 6.99 -1.09
N GLY A 217 10.06 7.45 -1.09
CA GLY A 217 11.17 6.83 -1.82
C GLY A 217 12.53 7.28 -1.30
N ALA A 218 13.58 6.72 -1.86
CA ALA A 218 14.94 7.11 -1.53
C ALA A 218 15.38 8.33 -2.34
N ILE A 219 16.13 9.23 -1.72
CA ILE A 219 16.71 10.39 -2.41
C ILE A 219 17.57 9.93 -3.57
N GLY A 220 17.27 10.47 -4.77
CA GLY A 220 18.03 10.16 -5.99
C GLY A 220 17.60 8.87 -6.68
N SER A 221 16.43 8.38 -6.36
CA SER A 221 15.86 7.18 -7.03
C SER A 221 16.77 5.97 -6.96
N ILE A 222 17.31 5.69 -5.78
CA ILE A 222 18.21 4.57 -5.54
C ILE A 222 17.40 3.37 -5.07
N PRO A 223 17.61 2.18 -5.66
CA PRO A 223 16.99 0.94 -5.18
C PRO A 223 17.27 0.70 -3.69
N VAL A 224 16.24 0.32 -2.95
CA VAL A 224 16.32 -0.07 -1.54
C VAL A 224 15.88 -1.53 -1.42
N PRO A 225 16.82 -2.48 -1.45
CA PRO A 225 16.52 -3.91 -1.60
C PRO A 225 15.48 -4.45 -0.60
N GLY A 226 15.55 -4.03 0.66
CA GLY A 226 14.58 -4.48 1.67
C GLY A 226 13.15 -4.05 1.34
N ILE A 227 12.95 -2.80 0.89
CA ILE A 227 11.62 -2.30 0.49
C ILE A 227 11.13 -3.01 -0.77
N GLU A 228 12.03 -3.24 -1.73
CA GLU A 228 11.69 -3.95 -2.96
C GLU A 228 11.26 -5.39 -2.68
N ASP A 229 12.02 -6.12 -1.86
CA ASP A 229 11.66 -7.48 -1.45
C ASP A 229 10.32 -7.50 -0.70
N ALA A 230 10.05 -6.52 0.16
CA ALA A 230 8.77 -6.41 0.87
C ALA A 230 7.59 -6.14 -0.08
N THR A 231 7.75 -5.27 -1.08
CA THR A 231 6.72 -5.04 -2.10
C THR A 231 6.53 -6.27 -2.99
N LYS A 232 7.60 -7.04 -3.27
CA LYS A 232 7.51 -8.32 -3.97
C LYS A 232 6.68 -9.33 -3.17
N VAL A 233 6.95 -9.48 -1.89
CA VAL A 233 6.13 -10.34 -1.01
C VAL A 233 4.66 -9.93 -1.11
N ALA A 234 4.36 -8.64 -1.04
CA ALA A 234 2.98 -8.15 -1.13
C ALA A 234 2.30 -8.55 -2.45
N VAL A 235 2.95 -8.30 -3.58
CA VAL A 235 2.30 -8.39 -4.89
C VAL A 235 2.42 -9.79 -5.50
N VAL A 236 3.60 -10.38 -5.45
CA VAL A 236 3.88 -11.67 -6.12
C VAL A 236 3.49 -12.85 -5.25
N GLU A 237 3.81 -12.80 -3.94
CA GLU A 237 3.53 -13.92 -3.05
C GLU A 237 2.13 -13.86 -2.43
N LYS A 238 1.66 -12.63 -2.11
CA LYS A 238 0.36 -12.40 -1.44
C LYS A 238 -0.75 -11.93 -2.37
N ASN A 239 -0.46 -11.76 -3.68
CA ASN A 239 -1.41 -11.35 -4.71
C ASN A 239 -2.13 -10.01 -4.44
N LYS A 240 -1.54 -9.13 -3.66
CA LYS A 240 -2.06 -7.78 -3.42
C LYS A 240 -1.74 -6.85 -4.60
N LEU A 241 -2.25 -5.62 -4.56
CA LEU A 241 -1.79 -4.55 -5.43
C LEU A 241 -0.91 -3.57 -4.63
N HIS A 242 0.04 -2.98 -5.30
CA HIS A 242 0.90 -1.96 -4.71
C HIS A 242 1.01 -0.76 -5.65
N THR A 243 0.71 0.43 -5.13
CA THR A 243 0.93 1.71 -5.79
C THR A 243 2.10 2.43 -5.13
N GLY A 244 3.05 2.91 -5.91
CA GLY A 244 4.22 3.63 -5.43
C GLY A 244 4.40 4.98 -6.12
N ALA A 245 4.79 6.00 -5.38
CA ALA A 245 5.05 7.34 -5.91
C ALA A 245 6.30 7.36 -6.79
N ALA A 246 6.19 7.96 -7.99
CA ALA A 246 7.24 7.90 -9.01
C ALA A 246 8.27 9.01 -8.92
N ASP A 247 8.30 9.81 -7.85
CA ASP A 247 9.12 11.02 -7.66
C ASP A 247 8.43 12.30 -8.19
N ASN A 248 8.79 13.42 -7.61
CA ASN A 248 8.26 14.75 -7.93
C ASN A 248 9.18 15.55 -8.88
N SER A 249 10.21 14.93 -9.42
CA SER A 249 11.15 15.59 -10.34
C SER A 249 10.64 15.52 -11.78
N PRO A 250 10.57 16.65 -12.50
CA PRO A 250 10.17 16.66 -13.90
C PRO A 250 11.29 16.18 -14.84
N SER A 251 12.48 15.93 -14.34
CA SER A 251 13.57 15.39 -15.15
C SER A 251 13.34 13.90 -15.43
N PRO A 252 13.93 13.33 -16.47
CA PRO A 252 13.94 11.90 -16.71
C PRO A 252 14.77 11.18 -15.64
N ALA A 253 14.44 11.43 -14.37
CA ALA A 253 14.95 10.70 -13.24
C ALA A 253 14.25 9.36 -13.17
N ILE A 254 14.89 8.43 -12.54
CA ILE A 254 14.38 7.08 -12.38
C ILE A 254 13.47 7.07 -11.16
N GLN A 255 12.45 6.24 -11.21
CA GLN A 255 11.44 6.13 -10.16
C GLN A 255 12.03 5.85 -8.78
N ASP A 256 11.34 6.30 -7.77
CA ASP A 256 11.63 5.98 -6.38
C ASP A 256 11.59 4.47 -6.09
N ALA A 257 12.25 4.05 -5.03
CA ALA A 257 12.41 2.64 -4.65
C ALA A 257 11.09 1.87 -4.58
N THR A 258 9.99 2.54 -4.17
CA THR A 258 8.69 1.89 -4.05
C THR A 258 7.96 1.75 -5.39
N ALA A 259 8.19 2.65 -6.34
CA ALA A 259 7.55 2.65 -7.65
C ALA A 259 8.35 1.88 -8.72
N GLY A 260 9.66 1.75 -8.49
CA GLY A 260 10.60 1.17 -9.48
C GLY A 260 10.40 -0.29 -9.80
N PRO A 261 10.11 -1.18 -8.83
CA PRO A 261 9.94 -2.60 -9.11
C PRO A 261 8.82 -2.89 -10.12
N PRO A 262 8.98 -3.91 -10.98
CA PRO A 262 8.02 -4.18 -12.06
C PRO A 262 6.65 -4.65 -11.58
N TRP A 263 6.60 -5.26 -10.40
CA TRP A 263 5.35 -5.67 -9.76
C TRP A 263 4.59 -4.49 -9.12
N SER A 264 5.25 -3.36 -8.84
CA SER A 264 4.61 -2.13 -8.36
C SER A 264 3.96 -1.37 -9.51
N ILE A 265 2.89 -0.64 -9.21
CA ILE A 265 2.29 0.34 -10.12
C ILE A 265 2.91 1.70 -9.80
N GLY A 266 3.85 2.14 -10.61
CA GLY A 266 4.50 3.44 -10.46
C GLY A 266 3.56 4.57 -10.89
N ILE A 267 3.28 5.51 -9.99
CA ILE A 267 2.30 6.57 -10.20
C ILE A 267 2.99 7.92 -10.36
N ALA A 268 2.86 8.50 -11.54
CA ALA A 268 3.23 9.88 -11.83
C ALA A 268 2.09 10.84 -11.52
N GLY A 269 2.39 12.15 -11.56
CA GLY A 269 1.43 13.21 -11.26
C GLY A 269 1.10 14.08 -12.47
N TYR A 270 -0.16 14.46 -12.57
CA TYR A 270 -0.62 15.56 -13.40
C TYR A 270 -1.63 16.40 -12.61
N ALA A 271 -1.82 17.67 -12.99
CA ALA A 271 -2.88 18.49 -12.42
C ALA A 271 -4.18 18.31 -13.24
N GLU A 272 -5.29 18.01 -12.57
CA GLU A 272 -6.59 17.83 -13.19
C GLU A 272 -7.33 19.16 -13.41
N GLU A 273 -8.53 19.12 -14.01
CA GLU A 273 -9.32 20.31 -14.32
C GLU A 273 -9.66 21.14 -13.08
N GLY A 274 -9.44 22.43 -13.18
CA GLY A 274 -9.70 23.43 -12.13
C GLY A 274 -8.45 24.24 -11.81
N ASP A 275 -7.29 23.69 -12.01
CA ASP A 275 -6.06 24.43 -12.14
C ASP A 275 -5.92 24.92 -13.60
N ASP A 276 -5.65 26.21 -13.77
CA ASP A 276 -5.40 26.81 -15.09
C ASP A 276 -4.13 26.21 -15.77
N GLN A 277 -3.44 25.29 -15.11
CA GLN A 277 -2.20 24.69 -15.55
C GLN A 277 -2.23 23.17 -15.34
N LYS A 278 -2.53 22.44 -16.40
CA LYS A 278 -2.32 20.99 -16.43
C LYS A 278 -0.82 20.72 -16.54
N GLU A 279 -0.15 20.61 -15.40
CA GLU A 279 1.28 20.31 -15.35
C GLU A 279 1.50 18.81 -15.15
N ILE A 280 2.27 18.21 -16.05
CA ILE A 280 2.87 16.91 -15.77
C ILE A 280 4.19 17.15 -15.05
N MET A 281 4.23 16.78 -13.82
CA MET A 281 5.30 17.06 -12.90
C MET A 281 5.70 15.77 -12.22
N SER A 282 6.45 14.90 -12.85
CA SER A 282 6.77 13.65 -12.18
C SER A 282 8.05 13.03 -12.64
N GLY A 283 8.50 12.06 -11.89
CA GLY A 283 9.56 11.15 -12.21
C GLY A 283 9.31 10.39 -13.50
N SER A 284 10.33 9.74 -14.00
CA SER A 284 10.34 9.09 -15.30
C SER A 284 9.87 7.66 -15.23
N TYR A 285 9.34 7.23 -16.34
CA TYR A 285 8.98 5.85 -16.60
C TYR A 285 7.90 5.30 -15.67
N PRO A 286 6.82 6.04 -15.37
CA PRO A 286 5.70 5.53 -14.55
C PRO A 286 4.91 4.47 -15.33
N ASP A 287 4.05 3.76 -14.59
CA ASP A 287 3.01 2.94 -15.23
C ASP A 287 1.84 3.80 -15.69
N ILE A 288 1.37 4.70 -14.84
CA ILE A 288 0.27 5.63 -15.12
C ILE A 288 0.51 6.97 -14.41
N SER A 289 -0.33 7.96 -14.74
CA SER A 289 -0.39 9.24 -14.02
C SER A 289 -1.76 9.46 -13.43
N ALA A 290 -1.83 10.06 -12.24
CA ALA A 290 -3.08 10.46 -11.60
C ALA A 290 -3.01 11.90 -11.09
N ASP A 291 -4.18 12.45 -10.68
CA ASP A 291 -4.26 13.82 -10.17
C ASP A 291 -3.41 13.98 -8.91
N TRP A 292 -2.49 14.93 -8.97
CA TRP A 292 -1.55 15.19 -7.90
C TRP A 292 -1.82 16.47 -7.12
N THR A 293 -2.66 17.40 -7.65
CA THR A 293 -3.03 18.64 -6.97
C THR A 293 -4.41 18.44 -6.34
N GLN A 294 -4.44 18.31 -5.03
CA GLN A 294 -5.66 17.97 -4.30
C GLN A 294 -5.84 18.87 -3.09
N TYR A 295 -7.09 19.00 -2.62
CA TYR A 295 -7.45 19.74 -1.42
C TYR A 295 -7.72 18.72 -0.29
N LEU A 296 -6.73 18.50 0.55
CA LEU A 296 -6.66 17.36 1.49
C LEU A 296 -6.68 17.79 2.95
N PRO A 297 -7.06 16.88 3.89
CA PRO A 297 -7.20 17.20 5.30
C PRO A 297 -5.89 17.58 5.96
N ASN A 298 -5.95 18.53 6.89
CA ASN A 298 -4.83 18.95 7.72
C ASN A 298 -4.60 18.00 8.88
N HIS A 299 -3.34 17.85 9.28
CA HIS A 299 -2.96 17.01 10.43
C HIS A 299 -3.17 17.67 11.79
N ASP A 300 -3.16 19.00 11.87
CA ASP A 300 -3.22 19.80 13.09
C ASP A 300 -4.58 20.45 13.37
N ASP A 301 -5.58 20.09 12.57
CA ASP A 301 -6.95 20.56 12.66
C ASP A 301 -7.93 19.39 12.67
N ILE A 302 -9.19 19.66 12.95
CA ILE A 302 -10.26 18.65 12.99
C ILE A 302 -11.14 18.65 11.74
N ASP A 303 -11.17 19.74 11.00
CA ASP A 303 -12.02 19.97 9.82
C ASP A 303 -11.35 20.87 8.76
N GLY A 304 -10.08 21.22 8.96
CA GLY A 304 -9.30 22.04 8.03
C GLY A 304 -8.74 21.26 6.86
N TYR A 305 -8.63 21.95 5.72
CA TYR A 305 -8.06 21.38 4.49
C TYR A 305 -7.07 22.36 3.87
N HIS A 306 -6.13 21.84 3.10
CA HIS A 306 -5.21 22.64 2.32
C HIS A 306 -4.96 22.05 0.95
N GLU A 307 -4.62 22.91 -0.02
CA GLU A 307 -4.16 22.47 -1.32
C GLU A 307 -2.72 21.98 -1.23
N THR A 308 -2.49 20.81 -1.76
CA THR A 308 -1.17 20.19 -1.81
C THR A 308 -0.96 19.48 -3.15
N SER A 309 0.31 19.26 -3.53
CA SER A 309 0.67 18.66 -4.81
C SER A 309 1.86 17.73 -4.67
N GLY A 310 1.82 16.64 -5.40
CA GLY A 310 2.91 15.67 -5.48
C GLY A 310 2.43 14.30 -5.93
N THR A 311 3.34 13.48 -6.42
CA THR A 311 3.06 12.07 -6.70
C THR A 311 2.64 11.32 -5.45
N SER A 312 3.04 11.83 -4.28
CA SER A 312 2.57 11.37 -2.98
C SER A 312 1.04 11.38 -2.82
N PHE A 313 0.32 12.23 -3.54
CA PHE A 313 -1.15 12.33 -3.49
C PHE A 313 -1.80 11.64 -4.69
N ALA A 314 -1.16 11.63 -5.85
CA ALA A 314 -1.59 10.85 -7.01
C ALA A 314 -1.60 9.33 -6.71
N THR A 315 -0.64 8.85 -5.95
CA THR A 315 -0.48 7.44 -5.59
C THR A 315 -1.63 6.91 -4.77
N PRO A 316 -2.00 7.48 -3.61
CA PRO A 316 -3.15 7.04 -2.84
C PRO A 316 -4.48 7.30 -3.54
N ARG A 317 -4.57 8.33 -4.40
CA ARG A 317 -5.75 8.54 -5.27
C ARG A 317 -6.00 7.31 -6.14
N THR A 318 -4.94 6.79 -6.75
CA THR A 318 -5.00 5.56 -7.56
C THR A 318 -5.36 4.35 -6.71
N ALA A 319 -4.78 4.21 -5.51
CA ALA A 319 -5.14 3.11 -4.60
C ALA A 319 -6.63 3.15 -4.22
N GLY A 320 -7.18 4.34 -3.99
CA GLY A 320 -8.61 4.54 -3.73
C GLY A 320 -9.48 4.18 -4.95
N ILE A 321 -9.08 4.55 -6.17
CA ILE A 321 -9.76 4.15 -7.41
C ILE A 321 -9.80 2.62 -7.53
N ILE A 322 -8.66 1.96 -7.34
CA ILE A 322 -8.57 0.49 -7.36
C ILE A 322 -9.49 -0.13 -6.31
N SER A 323 -9.43 0.38 -5.09
CA SER A 323 -10.26 -0.06 -3.97
C SER A 323 -11.75 0.04 -4.30
N PHE A 324 -12.18 1.15 -4.90
CA PHE A 324 -13.58 1.34 -5.31
C PHE A 324 -14.01 0.34 -6.40
N VAL A 325 -13.14 0.08 -7.39
CA VAL A 325 -13.37 -0.95 -8.41
C VAL A 325 -13.57 -2.32 -7.78
N LEU A 326 -12.67 -2.72 -6.87
CA LEU A 326 -12.75 -4.01 -6.18
C LEU A 326 -14.04 -4.16 -5.38
N GLN A 327 -14.40 -3.13 -4.61
CA GLN A 327 -15.61 -3.12 -3.80
C GLN A 327 -16.88 -3.27 -4.65
N ASN A 328 -16.96 -2.57 -5.79
CA ASN A 328 -18.11 -2.67 -6.69
C ASN A 328 -18.21 -4.07 -7.32
N LEU A 329 -17.11 -4.61 -7.83
CA LEU A 329 -17.09 -5.96 -8.40
C LEU A 329 -17.47 -7.02 -7.35
N ARG A 330 -16.98 -6.89 -6.14
CA ARG A 330 -17.35 -7.77 -5.03
C ARG A 330 -18.85 -7.71 -4.75
N GLY A 331 -19.40 -6.51 -4.64
CA GLY A 331 -20.86 -6.32 -4.43
C GLY A 331 -21.71 -6.87 -5.58
N GLU A 332 -21.25 -6.72 -6.83
CA GLU A 332 -21.96 -7.24 -8.01
C GLU A 332 -21.97 -8.77 -8.06
N PHE A 333 -20.89 -9.43 -7.66
CA PHE A 333 -20.71 -10.87 -7.80
C PHE A 333 -20.80 -11.67 -6.48
N GLY A 334 -21.33 -11.07 -5.42
CA GLY A 334 -21.62 -11.76 -4.16
C GLY A 334 -20.38 -12.12 -3.33
N ASP A 335 -19.26 -11.43 -3.54
CA ASP A 335 -18.07 -11.47 -2.70
C ASP A 335 -18.10 -10.26 -1.77
N ASN A 336 -18.03 -10.43 -0.47
CA ASN A 336 -17.96 -9.29 0.42
C ASN A 336 -16.51 -8.85 0.74
N GLY A 337 -15.50 -9.60 0.30
CA GLY A 337 -14.08 -9.33 0.55
C GLY A 337 -13.51 -10.01 1.80
N SER A 338 -14.31 -10.81 2.51
CA SER A 338 -13.81 -11.61 3.64
C SER A 338 -12.90 -12.76 3.17
N GLY A 339 -12.03 -13.21 4.07
CA GLY A 339 -11.04 -14.24 3.80
C GLY A 339 -9.76 -13.72 3.15
N ALA A 340 -8.65 -14.38 3.43
CA ALA A 340 -7.35 -14.04 2.85
C ALA A 340 -7.30 -14.32 1.35
N SER A 341 -6.48 -13.56 0.62
CA SER A 341 -6.28 -13.77 -0.82
C SER A 341 -5.79 -15.19 -1.14
N GLU A 342 -4.99 -15.78 -0.29
CA GLU A 342 -4.53 -17.17 -0.42
C GLU A 342 -5.68 -18.17 -0.35
N GLU A 343 -6.67 -17.95 0.51
CA GLU A 343 -7.87 -18.78 0.64
C GLU A 343 -8.77 -18.65 -0.59
N ARG A 344 -8.73 -17.48 -1.24
CA ARG A 344 -9.43 -17.18 -2.49
C ARG A 344 -8.63 -17.61 -3.73
N GLY A 345 -7.56 -18.40 -3.58
CA GLY A 345 -6.72 -18.87 -4.68
C GLY A 345 -5.91 -17.76 -5.35
N GLY A 346 -5.58 -16.71 -4.63
CA GLY A 346 -4.84 -15.55 -5.14
C GLY A 346 -5.70 -14.52 -5.88
N MET A 347 -7.04 -14.62 -5.80
CA MET A 347 -7.94 -13.69 -6.45
C MET A 347 -8.32 -12.54 -5.53
N LEU A 348 -8.35 -11.32 -6.05
CA LEU A 348 -8.83 -10.13 -5.34
C LEU A 348 -10.36 -10.09 -5.27
N VAL A 349 -11.02 -10.60 -6.29
CA VAL A 349 -12.47 -10.84 -6.30
C VAL A 349 -12.70 -12.32 -6.57
N SER A 350 -13.55 -12.96 -5.76
CA SER A 350 -13.91 -14.39 -5.90
C SER A 350 -15.39 -14.58 -5.58
N GLY A 351 -16.24 -14.17 -6.52
CA GLY A 351 -17.68 -14.27 -6.42
C GLY A 351 -18.27 -15.40 -7.25
N ASP A 352 -19.59 -15.40 -7.42
CA ASP A 352 -20.35 -16.40 -8.14
C ASP A 352 -19.94 -16.48 -9.64
N ASN A 353 -19.12 -17.49 -9.97
CA ASN A 353 -18.59 -17.70 -11.33
C ASN A 353 -17.78 -16.52 -11.90
N PHE A 354 -17.26 -15.66 -11.04
CA PHE A 354 -16.49 -14.51 -11.42
C PHE A 354 -15.25 -14.37 -10.51
N THR A 355 -14.09 -14.19 -11.12
CA THR A 355 -12.82 -14.00 -10.41
C THR A 355 -12.00 -12.91 -11.08
N VAL A 356 -11.30 -12.13 -10.28
CA VAL A 356 -10.35 -11.10 -10.77
C VAL A 356 -9.06 -11.17 -9.98
N SER A 357 -7.96 -11.30 -10.71
CA SER A 357 -6.61 -11.25 -10.15
C SER A 357 -6.08 -9.82 -10.07
N ASN A 358 -4.98 -9.63 -9.35
CA ASN A 358 -4.27 -8.35 -9.30
C ASN A 358 -3.74 -7.93 -10.69
N THR A 359 -3.28 -8.87 -11.51
CA THR A 359 -2.81 -8.59 -12.88
C THR A 359 -3.93 -8.08 -13.77
N GLN A 360 -5.13 -8.65 -13.69
CA GLN A 360 -6.28 -8.20 -14.46
C GLN A 360 -6.72 -6.78 -14.07
N ILE A 361 -6.70 -6.44 -12.78
CA ILE A 361 -6.97 -5.06 -12.31
C ILE A 361 -5.93 -4.09 -12.90
N ARG A 362 -4.64 -4.43 -12.77
CA ARG A 362 -3.56 -3.61 -13.30
C ARG A 362 -3.69 -3.38 -14.81
N GLU A 363 -3.97 -4.44 -15.56
CA GLU A 363 -4.17 -4.34 -17.00
C GLU A 363 -5.37 -3.46 -17.36
N ALA A 364 -6.50 -3.64 -16.67
CA ALA A 364 -7.70 -2.83 -16.90
C ALA A 364 -7.48 -1.35 -16.61
N ILE A 365 -6.75 -1.01 -15.55
CA ILE A 365 -6.35 0.38 -15.26
C ILE A 365 -5.49 0.93 -16.39
N ASN A 366 -4.47 0.20 -16.78
CA ASN A 366 -3.59 0.58 -17.87
C ASN A 366 -4.36 0.77 -19.18
N LEU A 367 -5.32 -0.10 -19.49
CA LEU A 367 -6.16 -0.01 -20.69
C LEU A 367 -7.15 1.15 -20.64
N SER A 368 -7.64 1.51 -19.46
CA SER A 368 -8.60 2.60 -19.30
C SER A 368 -7.95 3.99 -19.33
N ALA A 369 -6.65 4.08 -19.09
CA ALA A 369 -5.93 5.34 -18.98
C ALA A 369 -6.02 6.14 -20.30
N TRP A 370 -6.30 7.45 -20.20
CA TRP A 370 -6.30 8.33 -21.35
C TRP A 370 -4.87 8.72 -21.71
N TYR A 371 -4.42 8.28 -22.88
CA TYR A 371 -3.09 8.63 -23.37
C TYR A 371 -3.13 9.96 -24.10
N PRO A 372 -2.31 10.97 -23.71
CA PRO A 372 -2.32 12.27 -24.35
C PRO A 372 -1.86 12.19 -25.81
N ASP A 373 -2.58 12.86 -26.67
CA ASP A 373 -2.25 12.94 -28.09
C ASP A 373 -0.90 13.60 -28.34
N PHE A 374 -0.32 13.24 -29.48
CA PHE A 374 0.89 13.89 -29.96
C PHE A 374 0.64 15.40 -30.14
N GLY A 375 1.35 16.21 -29.40
CA GLY A 375 1.17 17.65 -29.36
C GLY A 375 0.28 18.17 -28.23
N TRP A 376 -0.27 17.28 -27.38
CA TRP A 376 -0.91 17.73 -26.15
C TRP A 376 0.13 18.35 -25.22
N ASP A 377 -0.10 19.60 -24.84
CA ASP A 377 0.74 20.34 -23.91
C ASP A 377 -0.05 20.61 -22.63
N PRO A 378 0.19 19.81 -21.57
CA PRO A 378 -0.53 19.98 -20.30
C PRO A 378 -0.12 21.24 -19.55
N THR A 379 1.01 21.87 -19.94
CA THR A 379 1.61 22.95 -19.17
C THR A 379 1.49 24.31 -19.84
N SER A 380 0.66 24.42 -20.88
CA SER A 380 0.58 25.68 -21.67
C SER A 380 1.93 26.25 -22.14
N GLY A 381 2.90 25.38 -22.42
CA GLY A 381 4.15 25.74 -23.12
C GLY A 381 5.40 25.84 -22.24
N THR A 382 5.35 25.48 -20.97
CA THR A 382 6.55 25.59 -20.12
C THR A 382 7.41 24.33 -20.07
N MET A 383 6.80 23.14 -20.19
CA MET A 383 7.53 21.87 -20.30
C MET A 383 6.73 20.91 -21.19
N PRO A 384 6.96 20.91 -22.50
CA PRO A 384 6.27 19.95 -23.35
C PRO A 384 6.67 18.54 -22.95
N ILE A 385 5.69 17.65 -22.78
CA ILE A 385 5.95 16.23 -22.87
C ILE A 385 6.80 16.02 -24.12
N SER A 386 7.82 15.19 -24.02
CA SER A 386 8.60 14.87 -25.22
C SER A 386 7.63 14.45 -26.32
N PRO A 387 7.55 15.18 -27.43
CA PRO A 387 6.63 14.82 -28.50
C PRO A 387 6.95 13.45 -29.13
N VAL A 388 8.08 12.85 -28.74
CA VAL A 388 8.56 11.59 -29.26
C VAL A 388 8.21 10.41 -28.35
N MET A 389 8.15 10.63 -27.02
CA MET A 389 7.94 9.55 -26.05
C MET A 389 7.20 10.06 -24.79
N PRO A 390 5.94 10.48 -24.88
CA PRO A 390 5.22 11.00 -23.72
C PRO A 390 5.03 9.97 -22.60
N CYS A 391 5.05 8.68 -22.89
CA CYS A 391 4.94 7.62 -21.90
C CYS A 391 6.06 7.62 -20.86
N THR A 392 7.19 8.26 -21.14
CA THR A 392 8.28 8.42 -20.15
C THR A 392 7.85 9.30 -18.98
N GLN A 393 6.78 10.04 -19.12
CA GLN A 393 6.23 10.92 -18.08
C GLN A 393 4.82 10.52 -17.65
N THR A 394 4.01 9.97 -18.54
CA THR A 394 2.60 9.63 -18.27
C THR A 394 2.34 8.14 -18.15
N GLY A 395 3.31 7.30 -18.45
CA GLY A 395 3.10 5.86 -18.53
C GLY A 395 2.06 5.52 -19.60
N TRP A 396 1.17 4.62 -19.28
CA TRP A 396 0.02 4.26 -20.11
C TRP A 396 -0.99 5.40 -20.29
N GLY A 397 -0.91 6.45 -19.53
CA GLY A 397 -1.76 7.64 -19.62
C GLY A 397 -2.30 8.10 -18.27
N LEU A 398 -3.32 8.96 -18.34
CA LEU A 398 -3.91 9.63 -17.19
C LEU A 398 -5.13 8.85 -16.68
N VAL A 399 -5.21 8.69 -15.37
CA VAL A 399 -6.29 7.99 -14.67
C VAL A 399 -6.92 8.92 -13.65
N ASN A 400 -8.26 8.95 -13.62
CA ASN A 400 -9.05 9.66 -12.62
C ASN A 400 -10.32 8.88 -12.25
N LEU A 401 -11.21 9.48 -11.48
CA LEU A 401 -12.45 8.84 -11.05
C LEU A 401 -13.36 8.41 -12.21
N SER A 402 -13.28 9.05 -13.38
CA SER A 402 -14.08 8.68 -14.55
C SER A 402 -13.67 7.35 -15.18
N ASN A 403 -12.49 6.81 -14.82
CA ASN A 403 -12.03 5.51 -15.29
C ASN A 403 -12.69 4.33 -14.56
N ILE A 404 -13.32 4.56 -13.39
CA ILE A 404 -13.88 3.51 -12.54
C ILE A 404 -14.93 2.67 -13.30
N GLU A 405 -15.94 3.33 -13.86
CA GLU A 405 -17.01 2.66 -14.61
C GLU A 405 -16.48 1.87 -15.83
N PRO A 406 -15.62 2.44 -16.70
CA PRO A 406 -14.98 1.72 -17.78
C PRO A 406 -14.17 0.50 -17.33
N ILE A 407 -13.44 0.58 -16.23
CA ILE A 407 -12.66 -0.52 -15.67
C ILE A 407 -13.60 -1.66 -15.23
N ILE A 408 -14.64 -1.35 -14.46
CA ILE A 408 -15.64 -2.33 -14.00
C ILE A 408 -16.32 -2.99 -15.20
N ALA A 409 -16.76 -2.20 -16.18
CA ALA A 409 -17.42 -2.70 -17.38
C ALA A 409 -16.51 -3.60 -18.24
N HIS A 410 -15.22 -3.34 -18.25
CA HIS A 410 -14.24 -4.18 -18.93
C HIS A 410 -14.04 -5.51 -18.19
N LEU A 411 -13.81 -5.45 -16.88
CA LEU A 411 -13.57 -6.63 -16.07
C LEU A 411 -14.77 -7.57 -16.00
N ASN A 412 -15.99 -7.05 -15.88
CA ASN A 412 -17.22 -7.85 -15.91
C ASN A 412 -17.65 -8.24 -17.33
N GLN A 413 -16.83 -7.94 -18.35
CA GLN A 413 -17.04 -8.30 -19.76
C GLN A 413 -18.30 -7.67 -20.41
N SER A 414 -18.89 -6.68 -19.79
CA SER A 414 -20.03 -5.96 -20.37
C SER A 414 -19.61 -5.01 -21.51
N THR A 415 -18.39 -4.49 -21.45
CA THR A 415 -17.79 -3.63 -22.49
C THR A 415 -16.30 -3.90 -22.58
N SER A 416 -15.72 -3.85 -23.80
CA SER A 416 -14.26 -3.91 -23.97
C SER A 416 -13.69 -2.51 -24.03
N LEU A 417 -12.56 -2.29 -23.35
CA LEU A 417 -11.78 -1.04 -23.47
C LEU A 417 -11.07 -0.91 -24.82
N GLY A 418 -11.04 -2.00 -25.60
CA GLY A 418 -10.36 -2.03 -26.89
C GLY A 418 -8.85 -2.27 -26.79
N ASP A 419 -8.21 -2.29 -27.96
CA ASP A 419 -6.77 -2.46 -28.05
C ASP A 419 -6.07 -1.10 -27.94
N ARG A 420 -4.85 -1.11 -27.42
CA ARG A 420 -4.04 0.09 -27.36
C ARG A 420 -3.49 0.47 -28.73
N PRO A 421 -3.26 1.78 -28.98
CA PRO A 421 -2.46 2.20 -30.12
C PRO A 421 -1.06 1.60 -30.06
N SER A 422 -0.59 1.09 -31.20
CA SER A 422 0.72 0.39 -31.28
C SER A 422 1.94 1.25 -30.94
N ASP A 423 1.82 2.57 -31.08
CA ASP A 423 2.86 3.52 -30.69
C ASP A 423 2.94 3.69 -29.17
N VAL A 424 1.82 3.62 -28.45
CA VAL A 424 1.79 3.61 -26.98
C VAL A 424 2.43 2.32 -26.48
N GLU A 425 2.06 1.17 -27.05
CA GLU A 425 2.67 -0.11 -26.69
C GLU A 425 4.18 -0.13 -26.92
N ALA A 426 4.63 0.38 -28.06
CA ALA A 426 6.05 0.48 -28.37
C ALA A 426 6.79 1.41 -27.40
N CYS A 427 6.16 2.54 -27.05
CA CYS A 427 6.71 3.48 -26.08
C CYS A 427 6.82 2.84 -24.69
N MET A 428 5.79 2.16 -24.21
CA MET A 428 5.80 1.50 -22.91
C MET A 428 6.76 0.31 -22.85
N SER A 429 6.94 -0.42 -23.97
CA SER A 429 7.96 -1.46 -24.04
C SER A 429 9.37 -0.90 -23.89
N ALA A 430 9.67 0.23 -24.57
CA ALA A 430 10.94 0.91 -24.40
C ALA A 430 11.14 1.48 -22.98
N ASN A 431 10.06 1.98 -22.37
CA ASN A 431 10.02 2.44 -20.99
C ASN A 431 10.41 1.31 -20.04
N GLN A 432 9.83 0.13 -20.23
CA GLN A 432 10.13 -1.06 -19.46
C GLN A 432 11.59 -1.51 -19.62
N GLU A 433 12.10 -1.56 -20.85
CA GLU A 433 13.51 -1.92 -21.10
C GLU A 433 14.49 -0.96 -20.38
N MET A 434 14.13 0.33 -20.30
CA MET A 434 14.93 1.32 -19.58
C MET A 434 14.88 1.07 -18.05
N ARG A 435 13.71 0.77 -17.50
CA ARG A 435 13.57 0.40 -16.07
C ARG A 435 14.38 -0.85 -15.75
N GLU A 436 14.23 -1.91 -16.54
CA GLU A 436 14.97 -3.16 -16.38
C GLU A 436 16.48 -2.95 -16.44
N SER A 437 16.94 -2.15 -17.41
CA SER A 437 18.36 -1.83 -17.56
C SER A 437 18.92 -1.09 -16.35
N TYR A 438 18.17 -0.16 -15.82
CA TYR A 438 18.59 0.65 -14.67
C TYR A 438 18.58 -0.17 -13.37
N TRP A 439 17.46 -0.77 -13.06
CA TRP A 439 17.28 -1.55 -11.83
C TRP A 439 18.17 -2.80 -11.85
N GLY A 440 18.33 -3.44 -13.01
CA GLY A 440 19.24 -4.56 -13.18
C GLY A 440 20.73 -4.22 -13.08
N ALA A 441 21.10 -2.94 -13.19
CA ALA A 441 22.47 -2.47 -13.00
C ALA A 441 22.85 -2.28 -11.52
N TYR A 442 21.85 -2.20 -10.63
CA TYR A 442 22.09 -2.14 -9.19
C TYR A 442 22.07 -3.55 -8.60
N PRO A 443 23.25 -4.11 -8.28
CA PRO A 443 23.28 -5.38 -7.60
C PRO A 443 22.76 -5.17 -6.16
N SER A 444 21.61 -5.71 -5.83
CA SER A 444 21.33 -6.02 -4.44
C SER A 444 22.33 -7.11 -4.00
N ALA A 445 22.68 -7.18 -2.74
CA ALA A 445 23.70 -8.11 -2.24
C ALA A 445 23.35 -9.60 -2.49
N GLU A 446 22.10 -9.92 -2.80
CA GLU A 446 21.59 -11.29 -3.00
C GLU A 446 20.83 -11.52 -4.31
N TYR A 447 20.30 -10.48 -4.95
CA TYR A 447 19.52 -10.59 -6.19
C TYR A 447 20.03 -9.60 -7.22
N SER A 448 20.30 -10.07 -8.41
CA SER A 448 20.27 -9.20 -9.57
C SER A 448 18.78 -8.94 -9.84
N ILE A 449 18.32 -7.72 -9.60
CA ILE A 449 16.94 -7.31 -9.91
C ILE A 449 16.60 -7.63 -11.36
N GLY A 450 17.58 -7.55 -12.29
CA GLY A 450 17.43 -8.00 -13.67
C GLY A 450 17.10 -9.48 -13.83
N ALA A 451 17.52 -10.37 -12.92
CA ALA A 451 17.16 -11.79 -12.99
C ALA A 451 15.71 -12.02 -12.50
N ILE A 452 15.31 -11.33 -11.45
CA ILE A 452 13.93 -11.34 -10.96
C ILE A 452 12.99 -10.76 -12.01
N PHE A 453 13.37 -9.67 -12.64
CA PHE A 453 12.65 -9.04 -13.73
C PHE A 453 12.36 -10.00 -14.90
N ASN A 454 13.35 -10.76 -15.32
CA ASN A 454 13.22 -11.64 -16.49
C ASN A 454 12.39 -12.92 -16.21
N GLU A 455 12.44 -13.46 -15.00
CA GLU A 455 11.71 -14.68 -14.67
C GLU A 455 10.26 -14.41 -14.21
N GLU A 456 10.04 -13.38 -13.42
CA GLU A 456 8.73 -13.13 -12.83
C GLU A 456 7.86 -12.17 -13.64
N TYR A 457 8.46 -11.22 -14.34
CA TYR A 457 7.70 -10.33 -15.21
C TYR A 457 7.18 -11.03 -16.48
N ALA A 458 7.91 -11.99 -17.00
CA ALA A 458 7.42 -12.83 -18.10
C ALA A 458 6.20 -13.66 -17.67
N THR A 459 6.22 -14.20 -16.43
CA THR A 459 5.07 -14.94 -15.86
C THR A 459 3.95 -14.04 -15.38
N TRP A 460 4.21 -12.77 -15.16
CA TRP A 460 3.22 -11.77 -14.72
C TRP A 460 2.41 -11.21 -15.89
N ARG A 461 2.95 -11.29 -17.08
CA ARG A 461 2.36 -10.77 -18.32
C ARG A 461 1.53 -11.81 -19.08
N ASP A 462 1.79 -13.09 -18.84
CA ASP A 462 1.11 -14.24 -19.43
C ASP A 462 -0.01 -14.79 -18.51
#